data_84710e06e4f54e2f6b1ae3c77bb54d13
#
_entry.id   84710e06e4f54e2f6b1ae3c77bb54d13
#
_cell.length_a   1.000
_cell.length_b   1.000
_cell.length_c   1.000
_cell.angle_alpha   90.00
_cell.angle_beta   90.00
_cell.angle_gamma   90.00
#
_symmetry.space_group_name_H-M   'P 1'
#
loop_
_entity.id
_entity.type
_entity.pdbx_description
1 polymer ?
#
loop_
_entity_poly.entity_id
_entity_poly.type
_entity_poly.pdbx_seq_one_letter_code
_entity_poly.pdbx_strand_id
1 'polypeptide(L)'
;MGKYINPFTDWGFKRLFGQEFSKPLLISFLNDLLVDELHVKDLTFRDKELLPPTKDQRGIICDVYCETDTGERFIVEMQNRWQPNFLDRTICYTCRSILDQVDKGRAESEDAYKFLPVYTICFMNYMPRTDEVSKFRTDIVLADKDTKMQVSNKIRFIYLALPLFKNKAEECVTDFEKWIYVLKHMEALSRMPFTAQKEIFKQLEDYADSHRLTKKEWEAYENSLWVVRDNMACMAAAEREAREKGHAEGRAEGRAEGRAEGRAEGRAEGRVEGRAEEKKAIARNLLAMGLTIEQVAQGSGLPIEEVKSLQ
;
A
#
# COMPACT_ATOMS: atom_id res chain seq x y z
N MET A 1 -14.95 24.16 6.51
CA MET A 1 -14.68 23.48 5.26
C MET A 1 -13.46 24.12 4.63
N GLY A 2 -12.56 23.38 3.99
CA GLY A 2 -11.36 23.97 3.36
C GLY A 2 -11.75 24.90 2.19
N LYS A 3 -10.87 25.85 1.89
CA LYS A 3 -11.04 26.75 0.73
C LYS A 3 -11.06 25.98 -0.59
N TYR A 4 -10.30 24.89 -0.66
CA TYR A 4 -10.13 24.10 -1.87
C TYR A 4 -10.76 22.71 -1.74
N ILE A 5 -11.16 22.15 -2.88
CA ILE A 5 -11.70 20.80 -2.96
C ILE A 5 -10.62 19.76 -2.60
N ASN A 6 -11.06 18.59 -2.14
CA ASN A 6 -10.19 17.43 -2.01
C ASN A 6 -9.97 16.78 -3.39
N PRO A 7 -8.75 16.79 -3.93
CA PRO A 7 -8.45 16.21 -5.25
C PRO A 7 -8.53 14.69 -5.28
N PHE A 8 -8.56 14.03 -4.13
CA PHE A 8 -8.64 12.57 -4.00
C PHE A 8 -10.07 12.06 -3.76
N THR A 9 -11.07 12.85 -4.09
CA THR A 9 -12.43 12.37 -4.34
C THR A 9 -12.59 12.04 -5.83
N ASP A 10 -13.48 11.11 -6.19
CA ASP A 10 -13.75 10.79 -7.60
C ASP A 10 -14.14 12.04 -8.41
N TRP A 11 -15.01 12.86 -7.85
CA TRP A 11 -15.42 14.12 -8.47
C TRP A 11 -14.29 15.14 -8.56
N GLY A 12 -13.53 15.33 -7.47
CA GLY A 12 -12.42 16.29 -7.42
C GLY A 12 -11.31 15.94 -8.39
N PHE A 13 -10.94 14.67 -8.47
CA PHE A 13 -9.92 14.17 -9.40
C PHE A 13 -10.34 14.40 -10.86
N LYS A 14 -11.56 14.00 -11.20
CA LYS A 14 -12.12 14.20 -12.54
C LYS A 14 -12.29 15.66 -12.91
N ARG A 15 -12.61 16.55 -11.94
CA ARG A 15 -12.68 17.99 -12.16
C ARG A 15 -11.32 18.58 -12.53
N LEU A 16 -10.24 18.15 -11.87
CA LEU A 16 -8.90 18.71 -12.08
C LEU A 16 -8.19 18.10 -13.29
N PHE A 17 -8.42 16.81 -13.58
CA PHE A 17 -7.65 16.10 -14.59
C PHE A 17 -8.49 15.43 -15.69
N GLY A 18 -9.80 15.46 -15.62
CA GLY A 18 -10.66 14.72 -16.53
C GLY A 18 -11.72 15.54 -17.27
N GLN A 19 -11.56 16.87 -17.36
CA GLN A 19 -12.50 17.77 -18.05
C GLN A 19 -11.78 18.61 -19.10
N GLU A 20 -12.48 18.99 -20.16
CA GLU A 20 -11.91 19.82 -21.23
C GLU A 20 -11.39 21.17 -20.72
N PHE A 21 -12.12 21.84 -19.78
CA PHE A 21 -11.69 23.12 -19.24
C PHE A 21 -10.44 23.01 -18.36
N SER A 22 -10.16 21.85 -17.77
CA SER A 22 -8.99 21.59 -16.93
C SER A 22 -7.87 20.82 -17.66
N LYS A 23 -8.02 20.56 -18.94
CA LYS A 23 -7.01 19.90 -19.78
C LYS A 23 -5.60 20.51 -19.64
N PRO A 24 -5.41 21.85 -19.56
CA PRO A 24 -4.08 22.43 -19.35
C PRO A 24 -3.41 21.98 -18.04
N LEU A 25 -4.17 21.65 -16.99
CA LEU A 25 -3.62 21.13 -15.74
C LEU A 25 -2.99 19.75 -15.95
N LEU A 26 -3.71 18.87 -16.67
CA LEU A 26 -3.20 17.53 -16.96
C LEU A 26 -1.97 17.58 -17.85
N ILE A 27 -1.98 18.40 -18.91
CA ILE A 27 -0.82 18.59 -19.81
C ILE A 27 0.39 19.06 -19.00
N SER A 28 0.24 20.08 -18.17
CA SER A 28 1.34 20.58 -17.36
C SER A 28 1.86 19.54 -16.39
N PHE A 29 0.96 18.81 -15.71
CA PHE A 29 1.35 17.73 -14.81
C PHE A 29 2.14 16.63 -15.54
N LEU A 30 1.68 16.18 -16.71
CA LEU A 30 2.35 15.16 -17.51
C LEU A 30 3.74 15.61 -17.96
N ASN A 31 3.88 16.86 -18.41
CA ASN A 31 5.16 17.43 -18.82
C ASN A 31 6.14 17.57 -17.65
N ASP A 32 5.65 17.93 -16.47
CA ASP A 32 6.48 18.02 -15.28
C ASP A 32 6.85 16.63 -14.70
N LEU A 33 6.00 15.62 -14.90
CA LEU A 33 6.27 14.24 -14.52
C LEU A 33 7.29 13.55 -15.44
N LEU A 34 7.23 13.84 -16.75
CA LEU A 34 8.01 13.19 -17.81
C LEU A 34 9.03 14.17 -18.43
N VAL A 35 9.55 15.09 -17.63
CA VAL A 35 10.54 16.07 -18.06
C VAL A 35 11.72 15.38 -18.76
N ASP A 36 12.15 15.95 -19.89
CA ASP A 36 13.22 15.43 -20.78
C ASP A 36 12.93 14.08 -21.45
N GLU A 37 11.73 13.50 -21.26
CA GLU A 37 11.34 12.21 -21.87
C GLU A 37 10.24 12.35 -22.91
N LEU A 38 9.21 13.13 -22.61
CA LEU A 38 8.07 13.36 -23.49
C LEU A 38 7.54 14.78 -23.29
N HIS A 39 7.20 15.44 -24.38
CA HIS A 39 6.55 16.76 -24.34
C HIS A 39 5.16 16.68 -24.97
N VAL A 40 4.14 16.73 -24.12
CA VAL A 40 2.73 16.74 -24.51
C VAL A 40 2.32 18.20 -24.84
N LYS A 41 1.95 18.44 -26.09
CA LYS A 41 1.45 19.75 -26.55
C LYS A 41 -0.06 19.86 -26.40
N ASP A 42 -0.76 18.81 -26.74
CA ASP A 42 -2.21 18.69 -26.62
C ASP A 42 -2.60 17.25 -26.33
N LEU A 43 -3.82 17.05 -25.85
CA LEU A 43 -4.41 15.73 -25.63
C LEU A 43 -5.92 15.75 -25.89
N THR A 44 -6.44 14.57 -26.19
CA THR A 44 -7.88 14.35 -26.33
C THR A 44 -8.32 13.31 -25.31
N PHE A 45 -9.37 13.64 -24.55
CA PHE A 45 -9.97 12.66 -23.65
C PHE A 45 -10.70 11.59 -24.45
N ARG A 46 -10.44 10.34 -24.09
CA ARG A 46 -11.08 9.16 -24.68
C ARG A 46 -12.19 8.65 -23.75
N ASP A 47 -13.01 7.75 -24.28
CA ASP A 47 -14.02 7.11 -23.47
C ASP A 47 -13.34 6.34 -22.32
N LYS A 48 -13.78 6.64 -21.10
CA LYS A 48 -13.26 6.02 -19.87
C LYS A 48 -13.72 4.57 -19.73
N GLU A 49 -14.84 4.21 -20.36
CA GLU A 49 -15.39 2.87 -20.36
C GLU A 49 -14.83 2.08 -21.54
N LEU A 50 -13.87 1.24 -21.25
CA LEU A 50 -13.33 0.29 -22.21
C LEU A 50 -14.21 -0.96 -22.19
N LEU A 51 -15.14 -1.02 -23.15
CA LEU A 51 -16.09 -2.13 -23.26
C LEU A 51 -15.36 -3.47 -23.49
N PRO A 52 -15.83 -4.55 -22.87
CA PRO A 52 -15.24 -5.86 -23.05
C PRO A 52 -15.50 -6.39 -24.48
N PRO A 53 -14.58 -7.20 -25.04
CA PRO A 53 -14.79 -7.82 -26.38
C PRO A 53 -16.01 -8.73 -26.42
N THR A 54 -16.38 -9.32 -25.30
CA THR A 54 -17.55 -10.21 -25.14
C THR A 54 -18.35 -9.83 -23.91
N LYS A 55 -19.64 -10.16 -23.88
CA LYS A 55 -20.54 -9.83 -22.76
C LYS A 55 -20.15 -10.50 -21.43
N ASP A 56 -19.40 -11.59 -21.48
CA ASP A 56 -18.97 -12.35 -20.31
C ASP A 56 -17.68 -11.82 -19.64
N GLN A 57 -17.04 -10.83 -20.28
CA GLN A 57 -15.83 -10.21 -19.75
C GLN A 57 -16.16 -8.91 -19.01
N ARG A 58 -15.34 -8.57 -18.04
CA ARG A 58 -15.47 -7.31 -17.27
C ARG A 58 -15.12 -6.11 -18.14
N GLY A 59 -15.99 -5.12 -18.17
CA GLY A 59 -15.66 -3.77 -18.62
C GLY A 59 -14.61 -3.13 -17.70
N ILE A 60 -13.86 -2.19 -18.25
CA ILE A 60 -12.84 -1.41 -17.54
C ILE A 60 -13.31 0.04 -17.53
N ILE A 61 -13.30 0.67 -16.35
CA ILE A 61 -13.60 2.10 -16.21
C ILE A 61 -12.36 2.76 -15.63
N CYS A 62 -11.77 3.68 -16.39
CA CYS A 62 -10.63 4.49 -15.98
C CYS A 62 -11.09 5.80 -15.35
N ASP A 63 -10.33 6.35 -14.41
CA ASP A 63 -10.61 7.70 -13.88
C ASP A 63 -10.37 8.77 -14.95
N VAL A 64 -9.21 8.74 -15.60
CA VAL A 64 -8.88 9.56 -16.76
C VAL A 64 -8.19 8.70 -17.81
N TYR A 65 -8.66 8.81 -19.06
CA TYR A 65 -8.05 8.16 -20.21
C TYR A 65 -7.92 9.17 -21.35
N CYS A 66 -6.72 9.38 -21.84
CA CYS A 66 -6.46 10.35 -22.90
C CYS A 66 -5.36 9.89 -23.87
N GLU A 67 -5.32 10.55 -25.03
CA GLU A 67 -4.34 10.34 -26.09
C GLU A 67 -3.76 11.69 -26.47
N THR A 68 -2.43 11.73 -26.64
CA THR A 68 -1.71 12.95 -27.04
C THR A 68 -1.86 13.22 -28.53
N ASP A 69 -1.46 14.41 -28.97
CA ASP A 69 -1.37 14.79 -30.38
C ASP A 69 -0.40 13.91 -31.18
N THR A 70 0.55 13.25 -30.54
CA THR A 70 1.50 12.29 -31.11
C THR A 70 1.06 10.83 -30.97
N GLY A 71 -0.06 10.60 -30.26
CA GLY A 71 -0.78 9.32 -30.17
C GLY A 71 -0.40 8.44 -28.99
N GLU A 72 0.49 8.88 -28.09
CA GLU A 72 0.73 8.17 -26.83
C GLU A 72 -0.53 8.22 -25.96
N ARG A 73 -0.78 7.15 -25.23
CA ARG A 73 -1.96 7.03 -24.37
C ARG A 73 -1.60 7.09 -22.91
N PHE A 74 -2.42 7.80 -22.16
CA PHE A 74 -2.30 7.94 -20.73
C PHE A 74 -3.56 7.44 -20.03
N ILE A 75 -3.35 6.53 -19.07
CA ILE A 75 -4.34 6.12 -18.09
C ILE A 75 -3.89 6.73 -16.78
N VAL A 76 -4.72 7.58 -16.17
CA VAL A 76 -4.40 8.20 -14.88
C VAL A 76 -5.46 7.76 -13.87
N GLU A 77 -5.01 7.05 -12.85
CA GLU A 77 -5.83 6.42 -11.82
C GLU A 77 -5.58 7.04 -10.46
N MET A 78 -6.62 7.16 -9.65
CA MET A 78 -6.55 7.62 -8.27
C MET A 78 -7.09 6.54 -7.33
N GLN A 79 -6.27 6.13 -6.38
CA GLN A 79 -6.60 5.06 -5.46
C GLN A 79 -6.45 5.51 -4.00
N ASN A 80 -7.54 5.53 -3.24
CA ASN A 80 -7.56 5.98 -1.85
C ASN A 80 -7.34 4.87 -0.82
N ARG A 81 -7.35 3.62 -1.25
CA ARG A 81 -7.18 2.48 -0.35
C ARG A 81 -6.42 1.35 -1.03
N TRP A 82 -5.71 0.57 -0.25
CA TRP A 82 -5.10 -0.65 -0.75
C TRP A 82 -6.16 -1.65 -1.22
N GLN A 83 -5.91 -2.28 -2.34
CA GLN A 83 -6.72 -3.38 -2.89
C GLN A 83 -5.79 -4.51 -3.35
N PRO A 84 -6.09 -5.78 -3.03
CA PRO A 84 -5.19 -6.91 -3.31
C PRO A 84 -4.81 -7.05 -4.79
N ASN A 85 -5.69 -6.67 -5.72
CA ASN A 85 -5.49 -6.85 -7.17
C ASN A 85 -5.28 -5.51 -7.90
N PHE A 86 -4.78 -4.48 -7.20
CA PHE A 86 -4.62 -3.17 -7.81
C PHE A 86 -3.58 -3.18 -8.93
N LEU A 87 -2.43 -3.80 -8.72
CA LEU A 87 -1.36 -3.90 -9.73
C LEU A 87 -1.83 -4.71 -10.94
N ASP A 88 -2.47 -5.86 -10.72
CA ASP A 88 -3.04 -6.68 -11.81
C ASP A 88 -4.06 -5.90 -12.62
N ARG A 89 -4.90 -5.10 -11.94
CA ARG A 89 -5.88 -4.25 -12.60
C ARG A 89 -5.24 -3.22 -13.51
N THR A 90 -4.17 -2.56 -13.06
CA THR A 90 -3.45 -1.57 -13.87
C THR A 90 -2.80 -2.20 -15.10
N ILE A 91 -2.27 -3.42 -14.98
CA ILE A 91 -1.75 -4.19 -16.10
C ILE A 91 -2.87 -4.51 -17.10
N CYS A 92 -4.04 -4.98 -16.62
CA CYS A 92 -5.19 -5.25 -17.49
C CYS A 92 -5.64 -4.01 -18.26
N TYR A 93 -5.68 -2.84 -17.62
CA TYR A 93 -6.05 -1.57 -18.25
C TYR A 93 -5.06 -1.20 -19.36
N THR A 94 -3.77 -1.32 -19.09
CA THR A 94 -2.71 -1.08 -20.06
C THR A 94 -2.79 -2.02 -21.25
N CYS A 95 -2.95 -3.32 -21.00
CA CYS A 95 -3.12 -4.32 -22.06
C CYS A 95 -4.34 -4.02 -22.94
N ARG A 96 -5.45 -3.60 -22.33
CA ARG A 96 -6.66 -3.23 -23.08
C ARG A 96 -6.41 -2.01 -23.96
N SER A 97 -5.77 -0.96 -23.42
CA SER A 97 -5.40 0.23 -24.17
C SER A 97 -4.46 -0.08 -25.36
N ILE A 98 -3.57 -1.08 -25.21
CA ILE A 98 -2.72 -1.57 -26.30
C ILE A 98 -3.55 -2.27 -27.37
N LEU A 99 -4.40 -3.21 -26.96
CA LEU A 99 -5.24 -3.98 -27.90
C LEU A 99 -6.19 -3.08 -28.71
N ASP A 100 -6.67 -1.99 -28.11
CA ASP A 100 -7.51 -1.02 -28.80
C ASP A 100 -6.77 -0.20 -29.89
N GLN A 101 -5.43 -0.30 -29.95
CA GLN A 101 -4.61 0.31 -31.00
C GLN A 101 -4.34 -0.66 -32.15
N VAL A 102 -4.54 -1.96 -31.94
CA VAL A 102 -4.27 -3.00 -32.94
C VAL A 102 -5.52 -3.22 -33.79
N ASP A 103 -5.51 -2.73 -34.99
CA ASP A 103 -6.64 -2.79 -35.92
C ASP A 103 -6.66 -4.14 -36.69
N LYS A 104 -7.82 -4.78 -36.70
CA LYS A 104 -8.05 -6.02 -37.48
C LYS A 104 -7.84 -5.86 -38.99
N GLY A 105 -8.03 -4.64 -39.53
CA GLY A 105 -7.85 -4.33 -40.93
C GLY A 105 -6.39 -4.28 -41.41
N ARG A 106 -5.42 -4.34 -40.50
CA ARG A 106 -3.98 -4.30 -40.80
C ARG A 106 -3.28 -5.67 -40.70
N ALA A 107 -4.03 -6.75 -40.61
CA ALA A 107 -3.47 -8.08 -40.31
C ALA A 107 -2.41 -8.57 -41.34
N GLU A 108 -2.39 -8.04 -42.55
CA GLU A 108 -1.44 -8.40 -43.62
C GLU A 108 -0.34 -7.36 -43.84
N SER A 109 -0.25 -6.30 -43.01
CA SER A 109 0.76 -5.25 -43.16
C SER A 109 1.91 -5.44 -42.14
N GLU A 110 3.09 -4.90 -42.47
CA GLU A 110 4.24 -4.84 -41.55
C GLU A 110 3.89 -4.11 -40.22
N ASP A 111 2.83 -3.29 -40.22
CA ASP A 111 2.34 -2.52 -39.09
C ASP A 111 1.21 -3.21 -38.30
N ALA A 112 0.92 -4.49 -38.58
CA ALA A 112 -0.21 -5.22 -37.99
C ALA A 112 -0.29 -5.17 -36.45
N TYR A 113 0.86 -5.14 -35.77
CA TYR A 113 0.98 -5.09 -34.30
C TYR A 113 1.64 -3.82 -33.77
N LYS A 114 1.70 -2.78 -34.61
CA LYS A 114 2.30 -1.51 -34.21
C LYS A 114 1.35 -0.72 -33.30
N PHE A 115 1.81 -0.37 -32.12
CA PHE A 115 1.10 0.49 -31.18
C PHE A 115 2.05 1.56 -30.62
N LEU A 116 1.46 2.66 -30.16
CA LEU A 116 2.17 3.76 -29.52
C LEU A 116 2.24 3.54 -28.00
N PRO A 117 3.17 4.20 -27.33
CA PRO A 117 3.36 4.01 -25.88
C PRO A 117 2.08 4.21 -25.06
N VAL A 118 1.94 3.39 -24.02
CA VAL A 118 0.89 3.50 -23.01
C VAL A 118 1.53 3.74 -21.65
N TYR A 119 1.18 4.84 -21.03
CA TYR A 119 1.61 5.24 -19.70
C TYR A 119 0.44 5.05 -18.72
N THR A 120 0.65 4.30 -17.66
CA THR A 120 -0.33 4.14 -16.59
C THR A 120 0.20 4.79 -15.33
N ILE A 121 -0.41 5.90 -14.93
CA ILE A 121 -0.01 6.72 -13.79
C ILE A 121 -1.02 6.50 -12.67
N CYS A 122 -0.54 6.10 -11.49
CA CYS A 122 -1.40 5.78 -10.37
C CYS A 122 -1.04 6.63 -9.15
N PHE A 123 -1.96 7.50 -8.74
CA PHE A 123 -1.90 8.19 -7.47
C PHE A 123 -2.39 7.26 -6.36
N MET A 124 -1.47 6.86 -5.48
CA MET A 124 -1.76 5.99 -4.33
C MET A 124 -1.85 6.84 -3.06
N ASN A 125 -3.06 7.18 -2.63
CA ASN A 125 -3.31 7.96 -1.42
C ASN A 125 -3.49 7.06 -0.19
N TYR A 126 -2.69 6.02 -0.08
CA TYR A 126 -2.63 5.09 1.05
C TYR A 126 -1.19 4.57 1.22
N MET A 127 -0.84 4.06 2.40
CA MET A 127 0.47 3.42 2.59
C MET A 127 0.51 2.10 1.83
N PRO A 128 1.37 1.99 0.79
CA PRO A 128 1.55 0.73 0.07
C PRO A 128 2.22 -0.31 0.98
N ARG A 129 2.11 -1.58 0.63
CA ARG A 129 2.92 -2.63 1.24
C ARG A 129 4.37 -2.49 0.78
N THR A 130 5.30 -2.76 1.67
CA THR A 130 6.74 -2.55 1.42
C THR A 130 7.32 -3.48 0.35
N ASP A 131 6.66 -4.61 0.09
CA ASP A 131 6.98 -5.56 -0.97
C ASP A 131 6.50 -5.11 -2.36
N GLU A 132 5.51 -4.19 -2.42
CA GLU A 132 4.97 -3.65 -3.68
C GLU A 132 5.66 -2.35 -4.09
N VAL A 133 5.65 -1.34 -3.19
CA VAL A 133 6.17 0.01 -3.46
C VAL A 133 6.87 0.54 -2.21
N SER A 134 8.18 0.76 -2.30
CA SER A 134 9.01 1.20 -1.16
C SER A 134 9.43 2.66 -1.21
N LYS A 135 9.18 3.37 -2.31
CA LYS A 135 9.56 4.78 -2.51
C LYS A 135 8.39 5.58 -3.08
N PHE A 136 8.47 6.91 -2.97
CA PHE A 136 7.42 7.83 -3.41
C PHE A 136 7.06 7.65 -4.89
N ARG A 137 8.05 7.66 -5.78
CA ARG A 137 7.85 7.41 -7.22
C ARG A 137 8.50 6.09 -7.61
N THR A 138 7.73 5.19 -8.20
CA THR A 138 8.21 3.91 -8.75
C THR A 138 7.84 3.83 -10.21
N ASP A 139 8.86 3.77 -11.07
CA ASP A 139 8.71 3.59 -12.51
C ASP A 139 8.99 2.12 -12.85
N ILE A 140 8.03 1.47 -13.50
CA ILE A 140 8.14 0.09 -13.96
C ILE A 140 8.14 0.08 -15.49
N VAL A 141 9.16 -0.55 -16.05
CA VAL A 141 9.40 -0.64 -17.50
C VAL A 141 9.68 -2.09 -17.90
N LEU A 142 9.58 -2.37 -19.20
CA LEU A 142 9.99 -3.65 -19.77
C LEU A 142 11.51 -3.68 -19.92
N ALA A 143 12.17 -4.49 -19.10
CA ALA A 143 13.62 -4.63 -19.10
C ALA A 143 14.05 -6.10 -19.07
N ASP A 144 15.24 -6.35 -19.63
CA ASP A 144 15.89 -7.65 -19.49
C ASP A 144 16.20 -7.96 -18.03
N LYS A 145 15.90 -9.19 -17.60
CA LYS A 145 16.00 -9.58 -16.19
C LYS A 145 17.42 -9.52 -15.65
N ASP A 146 18.41 -9.88 -16.46
CA ASP A 146 19.79 -10.02 -16.02
C ASP A 146 20.58 -8.73 -16.20
N THR A 147 20.49 -8.11 -17.40
CA THR A 147 21.22 -6.88 -17.73
C THR A 147 20.57 -5.62 -17.21
N LYS A 148 19.26 -5.67 -16.85
CA LYS A 148 18.42 -4.52 -16.46
C LYS A 148 18.25 -3.47 -17.58
N MET A 149 18.70 -3.74 -18.78
CA MET A 149 18.50 -2.84 -19.94
C MET A 149 17.04 -2.82 -20.35
N GLN A 150 16.48 -1.64 -20.52
CA GLN A 150 15.13 -1.47 -21.03
C GLN A 150 15.07 -1.92 -22.50
N VAL A 151 14.22 -2.89 -22.80
CA VAL A 151 14.05 -3.48 -24.15
C VAL A 151 12.93 -2.83 -24.93
N SER A 152 12.01 -2.13 -24.26
CA SER A 152 10.90 -1.42 -24.91
C SER A 152 10.46 -0.22 -24.06
N ASN A 153 10.15 0.89 -24.71
CA ASN A 153 9.54 2.08 -24.11
C ASN A 153 8.01 2.14 -24.28
N LYS A 154 7.39 1.06 -24.79
CA LYS A 154 5.98 1.03 -25.15
C LYS A 154 5.03 0.90 -23.96
N ILE A 155 5.51 0.42 -22.83
CA ILE A 155 4.72 0.23 -21.62
C ILE A 155 5.48 0.82 -20.45
N ARG A 156 4.79 1.69 -19.68
CA ARG A 156 5.35 2.24 -18.46
C ARG A 156 4.26 2.42 -17.41
N PHE A 157 4.53 1.91 -16.21
CA PHE A 157 3.71 2.20 -15.03
C PHE A 157 4.46 3.17 -14.13
N ILE A 158 3.76 4.18 -13.63
CA ILE A 158 4.30 5.18 -12.70
C ILE A 158 3.41 5.20 -11.47
N TYR A 159 3.91 4.62 -10.38
CA TYR A 159 3.20 4.61 -9.10
C TYR A 159 3.71 5.75 -8.22
N LEU A 160 2.79 6.58 -7.75
CA LEU A 160 3.03 7.76 -6.91
C LEU A 160 2.43 7.53 -5.53
N ALA A 161 3.23 6.98 -4.60
CA ALA A 161 2.82 6.68 -3.23
C ALA A 161 2.86 7.96 -2.38
N LEU A 162 1.78 8.73 -2.38
CA LEU A 162 1.67 10.06 -1.76
C LEU A 162 2.05 10.10 -0.27
N PRO A 163 1.72 9.09 0.57
CA PRO A 163 2.17 9.10 1.96
C PRO A 163 3.69 9.06 2.14
N LEU A 164 4.43 8.57 1.13
CA LEU A 164 5.90 8.52 1.16
C LEU A 164 6.56 9.84 0.70
N PHE A 165 5.82 10.75 0.07
CA PHE A 165 6.30 12.10 -0.21
C PHE A 165 6.30 12.93 1.08
N LYS A 166 7.47 13.40 1.53
CA LYS A 166 7.65 14.08 2.82
C LYS A 166 8.10 15.54 2.71
N ASN A 167 8.42 16.01 1.49
CA ASN A 167 8.93 17.35 1.28
C ASN A 167 7.92 18.41 1.75
N LYS A 168 8.41 19.43 2.42
CA LYS A 168 7.66 20.66 2.68
C LYS A 168 7.64 21.55 1.44
N ALA A 169 6.84 22.60 1.45
CA ALA A 169 6.73 23.51 0.32
C ALA A 169 8.08 24.11 -0.10
N GLU A 170 8.90 24.47 0.88
CA GLU A 170 10.23 25.10 0.67
C GLU A 170 11.27 24.11 0.14
N GLU A 171 11.02 22.82 0.31
CA GLU A 171 11.91 21.72 -0.12
C GLU A 171 11.57 21.23 -1.54
N CYS A 172 10.44 21.67 -2.11
CA CYS A 172 10.03 21.31 -3.47
C CYS A 172 10.85 22.09 -4.51
N VAL A 173 11.81 21.43 -5.13
CA VAL A 173 12.70 22.02 -6.13
C VAL A 173 12.09 21.94 -7.53
N THR A 174 11.62 20.77 -7.93
CA THR A 174 11.05 20.52 -9.26
C THR A 174 9.58 20.91 -9.32
N ASP A 175 9.08 21.24 -10.51
CA ASP A 175 7.66 21.54 -10.70
C ASP A 175 6.80 20.31 -10.46
N PHE A 176 7.29 19.11 -10.72
CA PHE A 176 6.63 17.86 -10.36
C PHE A 176 6.45 17.73 -8.82
N GLU A 177 7.48 18.03 -8.03
CA GLU A 177 7.36 18.00 -6.55
C GLU A 177 6.36 19.05 -6.05
N LYS A 178 6.30 20.22 -6.67
CA LYS A 178 5.30 21.26 -6.37
C LYS A 178 3.88 20.77 -6.65
N TRP A 179 3.66 20.08 -7.77
CA TRP A 179 2.39 19.43 -8.08
C TRP A 179 1.98 18.44 -6.99
N ILE A 180 2.88 17.54 -6.62
CA ILE A 180 2.59 16.52 -5.60
C ILE A 180 2.30 17.15 -4.23
N TYR A 181 3.09 18.17 -3.85
CA TYR A 181 2.86 18.91 -2.61
C TYR A 181 1.45 19.53 -2.59
N VAL A 182 1.10 20.26 -3.65
CA VAL A 182 -0.20 20.93 -3.75
C VAL A 182 -1.33 19.91 -3.71
N LEU A 183 -1.29 18.88 -4.54
CA LEU A 183 -2.35 17.85 -4.56
C LEU A 183 -2.50 17.18 -3.19
N LYS A 184 -1.39 16.78 -2.56
CA LYS A 184 -1.41 16.10 -1.27
C LYS A 184 -2.00 16.94 -0.15
N HIS A 185 -1.78 18.24 -0.15
CA HIS A 185 -2.14 19.14 0.94
C HIS A 185 -3.33 20.05 0.63
N MET A 186 -3.88 20.00 -0.59
CA MET A 186 -4.86 20.95 -1.13
C MET A 186 -6.02 21.25 -0.19
N GLU A 187 -6.66 20.23 0.38
CA GLU A 187 -7.80 20.39 1.27
C GLU A 187 -7.48 21.22 2.54
N ALA A 188 -6.22 21.15 3.00
CA ALA A 188 -5.75 21.85 4.21
C ALA A 188 -5.19 23.25 3.91
N LEU A 189 -4.93 23.59 2.64
CA LEU A 189 -4.35 24.87 2.26
C LEU A 189 -5.37 26.02 2.42
N SER A 190 -4.93 27.11 3.06
CA SER A 190 -5.67 28.37 3.09
C SER A 190 -5.34 29.26 1.88
N ARG A 191 -4.18 29.08 1.28
CA ARG A 191 -3.68 29.77 0.09
C ARG A 191 -2.91 28.80 -0.78
N MET A 192 -3.11 28.89 -2.11
CA MET A 192 -2.37 28.08 -3.07
C MET A 192 -0.91 28.54 -3.14
N PRO A 193 0.07 27.65 -2.83
CA PRO A 193 1.48 27.97 -2.99
C PRO A 193 1.88 27.99 -4.47
N PHE A 194 3.08 28.49 -4.77
CA PHE A 194 3.71 28.49 -6.10
C PHE A 194 2.97 29.29 -7.20
N THR A 195 1.87 29.96 -6.91
CA THR A 195 1.12 30.78 -7.89
C THR A 195 1.95 31.89 -8.52
N ALA A 196 2.95 32.41 -7.80
CA ALA A 196 3.88 33.41 -8.30
C ALA A 196 5.02 32.82 -9.17
N GLN A 197 5.25 31.49 -9.10
CA GLN A 197 6.32 30.82 -9.80
C GLN A 197 5.87 30.24 -11.16
N LYS A 198 4.61 29.78 -11.25
CA LYS A 198 4.09 29.17 -12.46
C LYS A 198 2.58 29.45 -12.59
N GLU A 199 2.17 29.96 -13.75
CA GLU A 199 0.78 30.39 -14.03
C GLU A 199 -0.24 29.24 -13.86
N ILE A 200 0.17 28.00 -14.13
CA ILE A 200 -0.69 26.84 -14.01
C ILE A 200 -1.23 26.64 -12.58
N PHE A 201 -0.48 27.06 -11.55
CA PHE A 201 -0.96 26.98 -10.17
C PHE A 201 -2.03 28.01 -9.84
N LYS A 202 -2.11 29.11 -10.60
CA LYS A 202 -3.26 30.05 -10.51
C LYS A 202 -4.51 29.42 -11.13
N GLN A 203 -4.37 28.78 -12.29
CA GLN A 203 -5.48 28.04 -12.90
C GLN A 203 -5.95 26.91 -11.99
N LEU A 204 -5.02 26.17 -11.38
CA LEU A 204 -5.34 25.15 -10.40
C LEU A 204 -6.09 25.73 -9.19
N GLU A 205 -5.66 26.89 -8.67
CA GLU A 205 -6.37 27.62 -7.61
C GLU A 205 -7.82 27.92 -8.01
N ASP A 206 -8.02 28.45 -9.21
CA ASP A 206 -9.33 28.83 -9.71
C ASP A 206 -10.27 27.61 -9.86
N TYR A 207 -9.77 26.48 -10.37
CA TYR A 207 -10.58 25.27 -10.56
C TYR A 207 -10.81 24.49 -9.26
N ALA A 208 -9.91 24.61 -8.30
CA ALA A 208 -10.00 23.94 -7.01
C ALA A 208 -10.81 24.74 -5.97
N ASP A 209 -11.08 26.03 -6.18
CA ASP A 209 -11.80 26.87 -5.20
C ASP A 209 -13.24 26.39 -5.01
N SER A 210 -13.52 25.84 -3.84
CA SER A 210 -14.83 25.30 -3.47
C SER A 210 -15.96 26.35 -3.49
N HIS A 211 -15.64 27.64 -3.30
CA HIS A 211 -16.61 28.72 -3.31
C HIS A 211 -17.10 29.10 -4.72
N ARG A 212 -16.40 28.65 -5.75
CA ARG A 212 -16.77 28.88 -7.15
C ARG A 212 -17.61 27.76 -7.74
N LEU A 213 -17.92 26.72 -6.98
CA LEU A 213 -18.78 25.63 -7.44
C LEU A 213 -20.23 26.08 -7.53
N THR A 214 -20.88 25.69 -8.61
CA THR A 214 -22.33 25.79 -8.72
C THR A 214 -23.00 24.86 -7.71
N LYS A 215 -24.28 25.11 -7.38
CA LYS A 215 -25.02 24.25 -6.45
C LYS A 215 -24.97 22.76 -6.86
N LYS A 216 -25.14 22.47 -8.15
CA LYS A 216 -25.09 21.10 -8.68
C LYS A 216 -23.69 20.45 -8.53
N GLU A 217 -22.64 21.21 -8.80
CA GLU A 217 -21.26 20.76 -8.62
C GLU A 217 -20.94 20.52 -7.15
N TRP A 218 -21.43 21.41 -6.29
CA TRP A 218 -21.29 21.27 -4.85
C TRP A 218 -21.94 19.98 -4.33
N GLU A 219 -23.19 19.71 -4.70
CA GLU A 219 -23.90 18.49 -4.33
C GLU A 219 -23.16 17.23 -4.81
N ALA A 220 -22.64 17.24 -6.04
CA ALA A 220 -21.85 16.14 -6.58
C ALA A 220 -20.51 15.94 -5.82
N TYR A 221 -19.85 17.03 -5.48
CA TYR A 221 -18.62 17.01 -4.68
C TYR A 221 -18.88 16.50 -3.25
N GLU A 222 -19.92 16.99 -2.57
CA GLU A 222 -20.28 16.52 -1.23
C GLU A 222 -20.57 15.02 -1.20
N ASN A 223 -21.32 14.51 -2.19
CA ASN A 223 -21.57 13.08 -2.31
C ASN A 223 -20.27 12.28 -2.48
N SER A 224 -19.36 12.75 -3.31
CA SER A 224 -18.05 12.12 -3.52
C SER A 224 -17.18 12.18 -2.24
N LEU A 225 -17.20 13.29 -1.53
CA LEU A 225 -16.49 13.47 -0.26
C LEU A 225 -17.07 12.57 0.84
N TRP A 226 -18.40 12.43 0.88
CA TRP A 226 -19.06 11.53 1.82
C TRP A 226 -18.61 10.07 1.61
N VAL A 227 -18.54 9.61 0.35
CA VAL A 227 -18.03 8.25 0.02
C VAL A 227 -16.61 8.04 0.54
N VAL A 228 -15.72 9.03 0.38
CA VAL A 228 -14.34 8.92 0.89
C VAL A 228 -14.33 8.85 2.42
N ARG A 229 -15.10 9.68 3.10
CA ARG A 229 -15.19 9.71 4.57
C ARG A 229 -15.79 8.43 5.15
N ASP A 230 -16.85 7.92 4.53
CA ASP A 230 -17.48 6.66 4.93
C ASP A 230 -16.50 5.49 4.78
N ASN A 231 -15.82 5.39 3.64
CA ASN A 231 -14.80 4.37 3.42
C ASN A 231 -13.67 4.46 4.47
N MET A 232 -13.20 5.67 4.82
CA MET A 232 -12.18 5.86 5.85
C MET A 232 -12.67 5.41 7.23
N ALA A 233 -13.92 5.74 7.58
CA ALA A 233 -14.52 5.34 8.85
C ALA A 233 -14.67 3.80 8.94
N CYS A 234 -15.15 3.15 7.88
CA CYS A 234 -15.25 1.70 7.81
C CYS A 234 -13.88 1.01 7.94
N MET A 235 -12.85 1.54 7.27
CA MET A 235 -11.49 1.01 7.40
C MET A 235 -10.93 1.16 8.81
N ALA A 236 -11.09 2.32 9.43
CA ALA A 236 -10.63 2.54 10.80
C ALA A 236 -11.36 1.64 11.81
N ALA A 237 -12.64 1.35 11.59
CA ALA A 237 -13.40 0.40 12.40
C ALA A 237 -12.88 -1.03 12.24
N ALA A 238 -12.67 -1.48 10.99
CA ALA A 238 -12.14 -2.81 10.69
C ALA A 238 -10.72 -3.03 11.23
N GLU A 239 -9.85 -2.00 11.13
CA GLU A 239 -8.49 -2.05 11.69
C GLU A 239 -8.51 -2.16 13.22
N ARG A 240 -9.41 -1.41 13.88
CA ARG A 240 -9.59 -1.49 15.33
C ARG A 240 -10.04 -2.88 15.76
N GLU A 241 -11.04 -3.43 15.09
CA GLU A 241 -11.55 -4.77 15.37
C GLU A 241 -10.47 -5.85 15.17
N ALA A 242 -9.73 -5.79 14.06
CA ALA A 242 -8.63 -6.71 13.79
C ALA A 242 -7.52 -6.62 14.85
N ARG A 243 -7.20 -5.40 15.30
CA ARG A 243 -6.22 -5.18 16.37
C ARG A 243 -6.71 -5.73 17.72
N GLU A 244 -7.96 -5.50 18.08
CA GLU A 244 -8.55 -6.03 19.32
C GLU A 244 -8.57 -7.55 19.33
N LYS A 245 -8.94 -8.16 18.18
CA LYS A 245 -8.91 -9.61 18.01
C LYS A 245 -7.51 -10.18 18.12
N GLY A 246 -6.52 -9.61 17.42
CA GLY A 246 -5.12 -10.03 17.53
C GLY A 246 -4.56 -9.92 18.94
N HIS A 247 -4.90 -8.84 19.68
CA HIS A 247 -4.53 -8.72 21.10
C HIS A 247 -5.20 -9.74 22.01
N ALA A 248 -6.45 -10.11 21.72
CA ALA A 248 -7.16 -11.14 22.49
C ALA A 248 -6.56 -12.53 22.24
N GLU A 249 -6.32 -12.86 20.97
CA GLU A 249 -5.67 -14.11 20.56
C GLU A 249 -4.26 -14.25 21.15
N GLY A 250 -3.39 -13.25 20.99
CA GLY A 250 -2.04 -13.28 21.56
C GLY A 250 -2.01 -13.40 23.08
N ARG A 251 -2.98 -12.78 23.79
CA ARG A 251 -3.10 -12.96 25.25
C ARG A 251 -3.57 -14.36 25.63
N ALA A 252 -4.44 -14.96 24.82
CA ALA A 252 -4.91 -16.33 25.07
C ALA A 252 -3.79 -17.34 24.85
N GLU A 253 -3.06 -17.21 23.75
CA GLU A 253 -1.88 -18.03 23.42
C GLU A 253 -0.79 -17.92 24.50
N GLY A 254 -0.35 -16.71 24.84
CA GLY A 254 0.67 -16.51 25.87
C GLY A 254 0.28 -17.06 27.26
N ARG A 255 -1.04 -16.99 27.62
CA ARG A 255 -1.54 -17.65 28.84
C ARG A 255 -1.51 -19.16 28.74
N ALA A 256 -1.80 -19.73 27.57
CA ALA A 256 -1.77 -21.18 27.38
C ALA A 256 -0.35 -21.72 27.44
N GLU A 257 0.59 -21.05 26.79
CA GLU A 257 2.01 -21.38 26.79
C GLU A 257 2.61 -21.27 28.19
N GLY A 258 2.43 -20.15 28.88
CA GLY A 258 2.94 -19.97 30.24
C GLY A 258 2.37 -20.96 31.25
N ARG A 259 1.10 -21.41 31.08
CA ARG A 259 0.52 -22.50 31.90
C ARG A 259 1.13 -23.86 31.56
N ALA A 260 1.45 -24.13 30.30
CA ALA A 260 2.07 -25.38 29.88
C ALA A 260 3.51 -25.48 30.40
N GLU A 261 4.29 -24.40 30.25
CA GLU A 261 5.66 -24.29 30.75
C GLU A 261 5.71 -24.42 32.28
N GLY A 262 4.92 -23.65 33.02
CA GLY A 262 4.91 -23.73 34.50
C GLY A 262 4.46 -25.10 35.02
N ARG A 263 3.57 -25.82 34.30
CA ARG A 263 3.21 -27.20 34.66
C ARG A 263 4.34 -28.18 34.36
N ALA A 264 5.11 -27.96 33.28
CA ALA A 264 6.23 -28.82 32.94
C ALA A 264 7.38 -28.64 33.97
N GLU A 265 7.70 -27.39 34.31
CA GLU A 265 8.72 -27.05 35.31
C GLU A 265 8.34 -27.59 36.67
N GLY A 266 7.14 -27.30 37.19
CA GLY A 266 6.68 -27.79 38.48
C GLY A 266 6.65 -29.33 38.57
N ARG A 267 6.33 -30.04 37.47
CA ARG A 267 6.44 -31.51 37.40
C ARG A 267 7.89 -31.98 37.46
N ALA A 268 8.79 -31.28 36.77
CA ALA A 268 10.21 -31.63 36.79
C ALA A 268 10.84 -31.43 38.16
N GLU A 269 10.59 -30.28 38.82
CA GLU A 269 11.02 -29.97 40.17
C GLU A 269 10.47 -30.95 41.19
N GLY A 270 9.14 -31.18 41.19
CA GLY A 270 8.51 -32.14 42.11
C GLY A 270 9.03 -33.58 41.94
N ARG A 271 9.42 -33.99 40.75
CA ARG A 271 10.06 -35.28 40.50
C ARG A 271 11.47 -35.35 41.10
N VAL A 272 12.23 -34.25 41.04
CA VAL A 272 13.59 -34.20 41.63
C VAL A 272 13.49 -34.22 43.13
N GLU A 273 12.65 -33.38 43.72
CA GLU A 273 12.40 -33.32 45.16
C GLU A 273 11.89 -34.66 45.71
N GLY A 274 10.85 -35.23 45.07
CA GLY A 274 10.31 -36.52 45.46
C GLY A 274 11.34 -37.65 45.48
N ARG A 275 12.25 -37.70 44.45
CA ARG A 275 13.33 -38.66 44.43
C ARG A 275 14.37 -38.42 45.53
N ALA A 276 14.62 -37.14 45.87
CA ALA A 276 15.58 -36.82 46.93
C ALA A 276 15.01 -37.24 48.32
N GLU A 277 13.72 -36.96 48.59
CA GLU A 277 13.05 -37.41 49.82
C GLU A 277 12.91 -38.93 49.94
N GLU A 278 12.63 -39.62 48.80
CA GLU A 278 12.61 -41.09 48.76
C GLU A 278 14.00 -41.70 49.11
N LYS A 279 15.09 -41.16 48.56
CA LYS A 279 16.46 -41.57 48.91
C LYS A 279 16.77 -41.35 50.43
N LYS A 280 16.34 -40.20 50.99
CA LYS A 280 16.51 -39.93 52.41
C LYS A 280 15.69 -40.89 53.27
N ALA A 281 14.45 -41.21 52.86
CA ALA A 281 13.62 -42.18 53.58
C ALA A 281 14.22 -43.59 53.55
N ILE A 282 14.76 -44.03 52.43
CA ILE A 282 15.48 -45.29 52.31
C ILE A 282 16.71 -45.28 53.22
N ALA A 283 17.49 -44.21 53.25
CA ALA A 283 18.66 -44.09 54.08
C ALA A 283 18.31 -44.17 55.56
N ARG A 284 17.26 -43.48 56.04
CA ARG A 284 16.78 -43.57 57.43
C ARG A 284 16.37 -44.99 57.83
N ASN A 285 15.67 -45.70 56.95
CA ASN A 285 15.27 -47.08 57.19
C ASN A 285 16.46 -48.02 57.29
N LEU A 286 17.46 -47.89 56.39
CA LEU A 286 18.66 -48.70 56.39
C LEU A 286 19.54 -48.42 57.65
N LEU A 287 19.61 -47.17 58.12
CA LEU A 287 20.27 -46.80 59.37
C LEU A 287 19.57 -47.45 60.58
N ALA A 288 18.24 -47.45 60.62
CA ALA A 288 17.45 -48.10 61.68
C ALA A 288 17.60 -49.60 61.73
N MET A 289 17.97 -50.25 60.59
CA MET A 289 18.29 -51.67 60.52
C MET A 289 19.73 -52.00 60.98
N GLY A 290 20.55 -51.00 61.36
CA GLY A 290 21.89 -51.18 61.87
C GLY A 290 22.99 -51.35 60.81
N LEU A 291 22.74 -50.95 59.56
CA LEU A 291 23.75 -50.98 58.49
C LEU A 291 24.80 -49.87 58.68
N THR A 292 26.02 -50.10 58.19
CA THR A 292 27.09 -49.06 58.23
C THR A 292 26.81 -47.91 57.29
N ILE A 293 27.37 -46.73 57.57
CA ILE A 293 27.19 -45.50 56.76
C ILE A 293 27.51 -45.75 55.27
N GLU A 294 28.57 -46.50 54.98
CA GLU A 294 28.98 -46.86 53.63
C GLU A 294 27.93 -47.75 52.92
N GLN A 295 27.38 -48.76 53.66
CA GLN A 295 26.32 -49.61 53.10
C GLN A 295 25.02 -48.82 52.86
N VAL A 296 24.68 -47.88 53.76
CA VAL A 296 23.52 -47.00 53.60
C VAL A 296 23.70 -46.03 52.39
N ALA A 297 24.87 -45.47 52.25
CA ALA A 297 25.17 -44.60 51.12
C ALA A 297 25.03 -45.35 49.76
N GLN A 298 25.54 -46.57 49.70
CA GLN A 298 25.43 -47.44 48.51
C GLN A 298 23.99 -47.87 48.24
N GLY A 299 23.20 -48.18 49.27
CA GLY A 299 21.82 -48.65 49.13
C GLY A 299 20.81 -47.52 48.82
N SER A 300 20.99 -46.33 49.36
CA SER A 300 20.13 -45.16 49.14
C SER A 300 20.52 -44.32 47.95
N GLY A 301 21.80 -44.42 47.51
CA GLY A 301 22.35 -43.54 46.46
C GLY A 301 22.51 -42.08 46.92
N LEU A 302 22.69 -41.87 48.24
CA LEU A 302 23.03 -40.57 48.86
C LEU A 302 24.53 -40.48 49.10
N PRO A 303 25.15 -39.31 49.00
CA PRO A 303 26.52 -39.08 49.45
C PRO A 303 26.72 -39.43 50.92
N ILE A 304 27.91 -39.92 51.29
CA ILE A 304 28.24 -40.32 52.67
C ILE A 304 27.98 -39.16 53.68
N GLU A 305 28.31 -37.95 53.26
CA GLU A 305 28.10 -36.76 54.11
C GLU A 305 26.63 -36.48 54.44
N GLU A 306 25.74 -36.69 53.45
CA GLU A 306 24.29 -36.57 53.67
C GLU A 306 23.76 -37.72 54.55
N VAL A 307 24.26 -38.93 54.40
CA VAL A 307 23.88 -40.06 55.28
C VAL A 307 24.30 -39.79 56.72
N LYS A 308 25.50 -39.24 56.96
CA LYS A 308 25.95 -38.82 58.30
C LYS A 308 25.03 -37.78 58.94
N SER A 309 24.48 -36.86 58.15
CA SER A 309 23.57 -35.83 58.67
C SER A 309 22.16 -36.34 59.03
N LEU A 310 21.82 -37.58 58.69
CA LEU A 310 20.53 -38.23 58.97
C LEU A 310 20.58 -39.12 60.23
N GLN A 311 21.75 -39.31 60.83
CA GLN A 311 21.88 -39.95 62.14
C GLN A 311 21.44 -39.03 63.26
#